data_991c6d5197a935e0c75af1f5134221f9
#
_entry.id   991c6d5197a935e0c75af1f5134221f9
#
_cell.length_a   1.000
_cell.length_b   1.000
_cell.length_c   1.000
_cell.angle_alpha   90.00
_cell.angle_beta   90.00
_cell.angle_gamma   90.00
#
_symmetry.space_group_name_H-M   'P 1'
#
loop_
_entity.id
_entity.type
_entity.pdbx_description
1 polymer ?
#
loop_
_entity_poly.entity_id
_entity_poly.type
_entity_poly.pdbx_seq_one_letter_code
_entity_poly.pdbx_strand_id
1 'polypeptide(L)'
;MNPILKSIIHKQRSDFEKLSTGRHIPDKALDGVHQARGIRYKQDGDPAHVMDMYCPNTVKIPTPVIINVHGGGLIMVNKEFNRHFCINLCKMGFLVFSIEYRLCPEVTVFQQLEDIYAAMNHIDGMMPQLKAELGHCYMVGDSAGAMLAMYASAIQRNPRLAKAAGVRPSYLEIMSLALISGMFYTTKMDKIGLVMPKAFYGDQYKKHPFYPYLNPDNIAVSMYLPPCMLITSKADHLRNYTYDLAAAIRHNRAPCILRDYGRDPNLTHAFSVFDPELPESWKVIEDIASFFTDYE
;
A
#
# COMPACT_ATOMS: atom_id res chain seq x y z
N MET A 1 -7.65 -9.96 -22.71
CA MET A 1 -7.91 -10.77 -21.48
C MET A 1 -9.05 -11.77 -21.70
N ASN A 2 -8.95 -12.99 -21.14
CA ASN A 2 -9.96 -14.04 -21.26
C ASN A 2 -11.31 -13.59 -20.63
N PRO A 3 -12.47 -13.71 -21.32
CA PRO A 3 -13.78 -13.34 -20.79
C PRO A 3 -14.16 -14.04 -19.48
N ILE A 4 -13.75 -15.30 -19.32
CA ILE A 4 -13.99 -16.10 -18.11
C ILE A 4 -13.28 -15.45 -16.92
N LEU A 5 -12.01 -15.09 -17.08
CA LEU A 5 -11.22 -14.42 -16.03
C LEU A 5 -11.86 -13.07 -15.65
N LYS A 6 -12.34 -12.31 -16.62
CA LYS A 6 -13.06 -11.05 -16.38
C LYS A 6 -14.32 -11.27 -15.53
N SER A 7 -15.11 -12.30 -15.86
CA SER A 7 -16.31 -12.65 -15.08
C SER A 7 -15.98 -13.05 -13.64
N ILE A 8 -14.91 -13.82 -13.44
CA ILE A 8 -14.45 -14.22 -12.10
C ILE A 8 -14.05 -12.99 -11.29
N ILE A 9 -13.29 -12.07 -11.87
CA ILE A 9 -12.87 -10.82 -11.22
C ILE A 9 -14.10 -9.98 -10.80
N HIS A 10 -15.07 -9.79 -11.70
CA HIS A 10 -16.29 -9.04 -11.39
C HIS A 10 -17.10 -9.67 -10.25
N LYS A 11 -17.22 -11.01 -10.25
CA LYS A 11 -17.89 -11.72 -9.16
C LYS A 11 -17.17 -11.50 -7.83
N GLN A 12 -15.86 -11.68 -7.80
CA GLN A 12 -15.06 -11.45 -6.59
C GLN A 12 -15.18 -10.01 -6.08
N ARG A 13 -15.16 -8.99 -6.95
CA ARG A 13 -15.41 -7.60 -6.55
C ARG A 13 -16.74 -7.44 -5.86
N SER A 14 -17.82 -7.92 -6.50
CA SER A 14 -19.17 -7.82 -5.92
C SER A 14 -19.29 -8.52 -4.56
N ASP A 15 -18.63 -9.67 -4.38
CA ASP A 15 -18.64 -10.40 -3.12
C ASP A 15 -17.86 -9.64 -2.03
N PHE A 16 -16.72 -9.03 -2.37
CA PHE A 16 -15.94 -8.22 -1.44
C PHE A 16 -16.59 -6.86 -1.13
N GLU A 17 -17.27 -6.21 -2.08
CA GLU A 17 -18.03 -4.98 -1.82
C GLU A 17 -19.12 -5.20 -0.76
N LYS A 18 -19.84 -6.34 -0.83
CA LYS A 18 -20.81 -6.70 0.20
C LYS A 18 -20.18 -6.89 1.58
N LEU A 19 -18.97 -7.45 1.62
CA LEU A 19 -18.21 -7.61 2.87
C LEU A 19 -17.74 -6.27 3.43
N SER A 20 -17.35 -5.32 2.56
CA SER A 20 -16.86 -4.00 3.00
C SER A 20 -17.97 -3.13 3.58
N THR A 21 -19.14 -3.14 2.95
CA THR A 21 -20.32 -2.38 3.44
C THR A 21 -20.85 -2.90 4.78
N GLY A 22 -20.57 -4.16 5.13
CA GLY A 22 -20.96 -4.78 6.41
C GLY A 22 -19.94 -4.60 7.55
N ARG A 23 -18.74 -4.06 7.29
CA ARG A 23 -17.74 -3.82 8.33
C ARG A 23 -18.14 -2.64 9.21
N HIS A 24 -18.76 -2.97 10.33
CA HIS A 24 -19.05 -1.97 11.35
C HIS A 24 -17.77 -1.60 12.11
N ILE A 25 -17.46 -0.32 12.15
CA ILE A 25 -16.41 0.22 13.02
C ILE A 25 -17.13 0.71 14.29
N PRO A 26 -16.80 0.18 15.47
CA PRO A 26 -17.42 0.64 16.72
C PRO A 26 -17.20 2.15 16.89
N ASP A 27 -18.22 2.88 17.37
CA ASP A 27 -18.11 4.34 17.62
C ASP A 27 -16.91 4.67 18.51
N LYS A 28 -16.64 3.85 19.52
CA LYS A 28 -15.46 3.97 20.39
C LYS A 28 -14.12 3.91 19.63
N ALA A 29 -14.08 3.25 18.48
CA ALA A 29 -12.87 3.23 17.65
C ALA A 29 -12.58 4.60 17.02
N LEU A 30 -13.59 5.47 16.89
CA LEU A 30 -13.46 6.84 16.38
C LEU A 30 -13.10 7.86 17.47
N ASP A 31 -13.09 7.47 18.73
CA ASP A 31 -12.75 8.37 19.82
C ASP A 31 -11.32 8.92 19.62
N GLY A 32 -11.19 10.23 19.65
CA GLY A 32 -9.90 10.92 19.47
C GLY A 32 -9.46 11.10 18.02
N VAL A 33 -10.31 10.77 17.02
CA VAL A 33 -9.98 10.87 15.59
C VAL A 33 -11.02 11.68 14.83
N HIS A 34 -10.58 12.74 14.19
CA HIS A 34 -11.34 13.44 13.16
C HIS A 34 -11.15 12.78 11.80
N GLN A 35 -12.19 12.74 10.98
CA GLN A 35 -12.12 12.18 9.65
C GLN A 35 -12.75 13.10 8.61
N ALA A 36 -12.07 13.24 7.47
CA ALA A 36 -12.64 13.83 6.26
C ALA A 36 -12.63 12.75 5.17
N ARG A 37 -13.79 12.45 4.63
CA ARG A 37 -13.96 11.31 3.71
C ARG A 37 -14.29 11.77 2.30
N GLY A 38 -13.83 11.01 1.29
CA GLY A 38 -14.13 11.27 -0.10
C GLY A 38 -13.46 12.53 -0.66
N ILE A 39 -12.29 12.92 -0.14
CA ILE A 39 -11.51 14.05 -0.66
C ILE A 39 -11.06 13.70 -2.08
N ARG A 40 -11.48 14.49 -3.07
CA ARG A 40 -11.08 14.29 -4.46
C ARG A 40 -9.67 14.78 -4.72
N TYR A 41 -8.78 13.90 -5.17
CA TYR A 41 -7.41 14.27 -5.57
C TYR A 41 -7.25 14.53 -7.08
N LYS A 42 -8.26 14.18 -7.90
CA LYS A 42 -8.42 14.60 -9.30
C LYS A 42 -9.84 15.10 -9.54
N GLN A 43 -10.00 16.01 -10.50
CA GLN A 43 -11.29 16.62 -10.86
C GLN A 43 -11.84 16.07 -12.19
N ASP A 44 -11.57 14.80 -12.50
CA ASP A 44 -11.96 14.12 -13.74
C ASP A 44 -13.28 13.33 -13.66
N GLY A 45 -13.90 13.32 -12.46
CA GLY A 45 -15.17 12.64 -12.22
C GLY A 45 -15.06 11.14 -11.94
N ASP A 46 -13.87 10.53 -12.04
CA ASP A 46 -13.69 9.12 -11.70
C ASP A 46 -13.95 8.89 -10.19
N PRO A 47 -14.83 7.94 -9.81
CA PRO A 47 -15.15 7.67 -8.41
C PRO A 47 -13.97 7.12 -7.60
N ALA A 48 -12.98 6.53 -8.24
CA ALA A 48 -11.78 6.01 -7.59
C ALA A 48 -10.74 7.10 -7.28
N HIS A 49 -10.89 8.32 -7.82
CA HIS A 49 -9.95 9.41 -7.56
C HIS A 49 -10.31 10.17 -6.29
N VAL A 50 -10.43 9.45 -5.19
CA VAL A 50 -10.75 9.97 -3.86
C VAL A 50 -9.82 9.38 -2.80
N MET A 51 -9.73 10.04 -1.66
CA MET A 51 -9.03 9.55 -0.47
C MET A 51 -9.78 9.95 0.79
N ASP A 52 -9.49 9.28 1.90
CA ASP A 52 -9.95 9.68 3.23
C ASP A 52 -8.76 10.16 4.06
N MET A 53 -9.01 11.14 4.93
CA MET A 53 -8.04 11.67 5.87
C MET A 53 -8.51 11.41 7.29
N TYR A 54 -7.60 10.94 8.14
CA TYR A 54 -7.80 10.73 9.57
C TYR A 54 -6.79 11.59 10.32
N CYS A 55 -7.28 12.47 11.20
CA CYS A 55 -6.47 13.42 11.95
C CYS A 55 -6.67 13.19 13.45
N PRO A 56 -5.61 13.06 14.26
CA PRO A 56 -5.74 12.94 15.70
C PRO A 56 -6.25 14.25 16.31
N ASN A 57 -7.09 14.15 17.36
CA ASN A 57 -7.60 15.34 18.06
C ASN A 57 -6.48 16.20 18.66
N THR A 58 -5.38 15.56 19.06
CA THR A 58 -4.19 16.23 19.60
C THR A 58 -3.06 16.09 18.59
N VAL A 59 -2.79 17.15 17.87
CA VAL A 59 -1.77 17.20 16.81
C VAL A 59 -0.44 17.65 17.40
N LYS A 60 0.61 16.86 17.23
CA LYS A 60 1.99 17.32 17.42
C LYS A 60 2.36 18.17 16.19
N ILE A 61 3.05 19.26 16.36
CA ILE A 61 3.53 20.10 15.26
C ILE A 61 5.06 20.04 15.25
N PRO A 62 5.68 19.60 14.16
CA PRO A 62 5.08 19.12 12.91
C PRO A 62 4.40 17.74 13.07
N THR A 63 3.36 17.49 12.26
CA THR A 63 2.60 16.24 12.32
C THR A 63 3.16 15.27 11.29
N PRO A 64 3.63 14.08 11.69
CA PRO A 64 4.07 13.06 10.75
C PRO A 64 2.88 12.49 9.95
N VAL A 65 3.11 12.24 8.66
CA VAL A 65 2.08 11.83 7.71
C VAL A 65 2.28 10.38 7.28
N ILE A 66 1.20 9.61 7.27
CA ILE A 66 1.16 8.27 6.67
C ILE A 66 0.23 8.27 5.46
N ILE A 67 0.70 7.73 4.35
CA ILE A 67 -0.11 7.41 3.18
C ILE A 67 -0.36 5.91 3.18
N ASN A 68 -1.62 5.50 3.31
CA ASN A 68 -2.03 4.11 3.24
C ASN A 68 -2.51 3.75 1.84
N VAL A 69 -1.97 2.64 1.30
CA VAL A 69 -2.34 2.05 0.01
C VAL A 69 -2.96 0.68 0.27
N HIS A 70 -4.26 0.54 0.02
CA HIS A 70 -4.98 -0.69 0.32
C HIS A 70 -4.60 -1.88 -0.58
N GLY A 71 -4.82 -3.09 -0.09
CA GLY A 71 -4.61 -4.33 -0.83
C GLY A 71 -5.71 -4.66 -1.83
N GLY A 72 -6.00 -5.97 -1.98
CA GLY A 72 -7.07 -6.47 -2.86
C GLY A 72 -6.58 -7.02 -4.20
N GLY A 73 -5.35 -7.52 -4.29
CA GLY A 73 -4.81 -8.20 -5.47
C GLY A 73 -4.77 -7.35 -6.74
N LEU A 74 -4.79 -6.01 -6.62
CA LEU A 74 -4.88 -5.01 -7.71
C LEU A 74 -6.23 -4.96 -8.44
N ILE A 75 -7.12 -5.87 -8.14
CA ILE A 75 -8.34 -6.13 -8.92
C ILE A 75 -9.63 -5.95 -8.13
N MET A 76 -9.56 -5.85 -6.82
CA MET A 76 -10.73 -5.80 -5.94
C MET A 76 -10.46 -4.99 -4.68
N VAL A 77 -11.46 -4.82 -3.83
CA VAL A 77 -11.40 -4.08 -2.57
C VAL A 77 -11.33 -2.57 -2.81
N ASN A 78 -11.42 -1.81 -1.77
CA ASN A 78 -11.35 -0.36 -1.73
C ASN A 78 -10.77 0.10 -0.38
N LYS A 79 -10.51 1.41 -0.23
CA LYS A 79 -9.92 2.01 0.98
C LYS A 79 -10.71 1.75 2.27
N GLU A 80 -12.01 1.40 2.20
CA GLU A 80 -12.84 1.13 3.38
C GLU A 80 -12.35 -0.10 4.15
N PHE A 81 -11.72 -1.07 3.48
CA PHE A 81 -11.15 -2.24 4.15
C PHE A 81 -10.04 -1.88 5.14
N ASN A 82 -9.27 -0.84 4.83
CA ASN A 82 -8.18 -0.38 5.68
C ASN A 82 -8.61 0.68 6.69
N ARG A 83 -9.90 1.08 6.71
CA ARG A 83 -10.39 2.20 7.52
C ARG A 83 -10.06 2.04 9.01
N HIS A 84 -10.35 0.90 9.62
CA HIS A 84 -10.08 0.66 11.04
C HIS A 84 -8.55 0.68 11.33
N PHE A 85 -7.77 0.05 10.45
CA PHE A 85 -6.31 0.08 10.53
C PHE A 85 -5.76 1.52 10.45
N CYS A 86 -6.28 2.36 9.53
CA CYS A 86 -5.90 3.77 9.42
C CYS A 86 -6.28 4.58 10.67
N ILE A 87 -7.45 4.30 11.26
CA ILE A 87 -7.87 4.92 12.53
C ILE A 87 -6.89 4.57 13.65
N ASN A 88 -6.45 3.30 13.73
CA ASN A 88 -5.49 2.87 14.74
C ASN A 88 -4.12 3.54 14.57
N LEU A 89 -3.62 3.67 13.33
CA LEU A 89 -2.41 4.45 13.04
C LEU A 89 -2.58 5.95 13.43
N CYS A 90 -3.75 6.52 13.15
CA CYS A 90 -4.05 7.89 13.53
C CYS A 90 -3.99 8.09 15.06
N LYS A 91 -4.47 7.12 15.85
CA LYS A 91 -4.38 7.14 17.33
C LYS A 91 -2.94 7.14 17.85
N MET A 92 -1.98 6.68 17.05
CA MET A 92 -0.55 6.76 17.38
C MET A 92 0.04 8.18 17.13
N GLY A 93 -0.76 9.13 16.67
CA GLY A 93 -0.36 10.52 16.49
C GLY A 93 -0.05 10.92 15.05
N PHE A 94 -0.30 10.04 14.07
CA PHE A 94 -0.08 10.33 12.66
C PHE A 94 -1.31 10.95 12.00
N LEU A 95 -1.07 11.85 11.07
CA LEU A 95 -2.05 12.24 10.07
C LEU A 95 -2.07 11.17 8.97
N VAL A 96 -3.19 10.48 8.78
CA VAL A 96 -3.26 9.33 7.87
C VAL A 96 -4.14 9.64 6.68
N PHE A 97 -3.61 9.45 5.46
CA PHE A 97 -4.37 9.48 4.22
C PHE A 97 -4.54 8.06 3.68
N SER A 98 -5.77 7.62 3.46
CA SER A 98 -6.09 6.34 2.83
C SER A 98 -6.56 6.58 1.41
N ILE A 99 -5.73 6.18 0.42
CA ILE A 99 -5.96 6.46 -1.01
C ILE A 99 -6.85 5.37 -1.60
N GLU A 100 -7.84 5.76 -2.42
CA GLU A 100 -8.48 4.91 -3.40
C GLU A 100 -7.73 5.03 -4.72
N TYR A 101 -7.72 3.98 -5.54
CA TYR A 101 -7.14 3.97 -6.88
C TYR A 101 -7.93 3.05 -7.80
N ARG A 102 -7.87 3.29 -9.11
CA ARG A 102 -8.56 2.48 -10.11
C ARG A 102 -8.03 1.05 -10.13
N LEU A 103 -8.87 0.08 -10.44
CA LEU A 103 -8.54 -1.34 -10.35
C LEU A 103 -8.22 -1.96 -11.73
N CYS A 104 -7.29 -2.91 -11.74
CA CYS A 104 -7.09 -3.80 -12.89
C CYS A 104 -8.32 -4.73 -13.04
N PRO A 105 -8.65 -5.15 -14.25
CA PRO A 105 -7.95 -4.97 -15.52
C PRO A 105 -8.43 -3.75 -16.33
N GLU A 106 -9.32 -2.92 -15.79
CA GLU A 106 -9.81 -1.72 -16.49
C GLU A 106 -8.69 -0.71 -16.71
N VAL A 107 -7.73 -0.68 -15.78
CA VAL A 107 -6.45 0.02 -15.88
C VAL A 107 -5.29 -0.94 -15.67
N THR A 108 -4.08 -0.51 -15.95
CA THR A 108 -2.85 -1.25 -15.65
C THR A 108 -2.25 -0.80 -14.31
N VAL A 109 -1.31 -1.58 -13.77
CA VAL A 109 -0.51 -1.21 -12.59
C VAL A 109 0.17 0.15 -12.76
N PHE A 110 0.60 0.50 -13.98
CA PHE A 110 1.22 1.81 -14.23
C PHE A 110 0.23 2.96 -14.04
N GLN A 111 -1.03 2.77 -14.42
CA GLN A 111 -2.08 3.75 -14.19
C GLN A 111 -2.51 3.81 -12.72
N GLN A 112 -2.44 2.69 -11.98
CA GLN A 112 -2.60 2.71 -10.52
C GLN A 112 -1.47 3.50 -9.85
N LEU A 113 -0.24 3.38 -10.31
CA LEU A 113 0.89 4.20 -9.83
C LEU A 113 0.70 5.69 -10.14
N GLU A 114 0.14 6.04 -11.32
CA GLU A 114 -0.23 7.42 -11.66
C GLU A 114 -1.30 7.98 -10.71
N ASP A 115 -2.27 7.14 -10.31
CA ASP A 115 -3.31 7.54 -9.35
C ASP A 115 -2.70 7.80 -7.97
N ILE A 116 -1.79 6.93 -7.51
CA ILE A 116 -1.05 7.12 -6.25
C ILE A 116 -0.24 8.41 -6.28
N TYR A 117 0.51 8.68 -7.36
CA TYR A 117 1.28 9.92 -7.47
C TYR A 117 0.40 11.16 -7.54
N ALA A 118 -0.78 11.07 -8.18
CA ALA A 118 -1.73 12.17 -8.18
C ALA A 118 -2.27 12.46 -6.77
N ALA A 119 -2.57 11.41 -6.00
CA ALA A 119 -2.97 11.56 -4.59
C ALA A 119 -1.82 12.14 -3.75
N MET A 120 -0.59 11.66 -3.92
CA MET A 120 0.60 12.21 -3.24
C MET A 120 0.80 13.70 -3.55
N ASN A 121 0.67 14.12 -4.81
CA ASN A 121 0.78 15.53 -5.20
C ASN A 121 -0.33 16.39 -4.59
N HIS A 122 -1.54 15.83 -4.45
CA HIS A 122 -2.65 16.54 -3.79
C HIS A 122 -2.38 16.68 -2.28
N ILE A 123 -1.87 15.64 -1.63
CA ILE A 123 -1.46 15.66 -0.21
C ILE A 123 -0.37 16.70 0.00
N ASP A 124 0.65 16.74 -0.86
CA ASP A 124 1.73 17.75 -0.81
C ASP A 124 1.16 19.17 -0.81
N GLY A 125 0.20 19.44 -1.68
CA GLY A 125 -0.52 20.74 -1.72
C GLY A 125 -1.34 21.05 -0.47
N MET A 126 -1.74 20.06 0.32
CA MET A 126 -2.48 20.22 1.58
C MET A 126 -1.56 20.44 2.80
N MET A 127 -0.30 19.99 2.74
CA MET A 127 0.63 19.97 3.87
C MET A 127 0.74 21.32 4.62
N PRO A 128 0.89 22.48 3.95
CA PRO A 128 1.01 23.77 4.64
C PRO A 128 -0.22 24.10 5.50
N GLN A 129 -1.42 23.75 5.03
CA GLN A 129 -2.68 24.03 5.72
C GLN A 129 -2.88 23.09 6.93
N LEU A 130 -2.34 21.89 6.84
CA LEU A 130 -2.43 20.84 7.87
C LEU A 130 -1.32 20.97 8.92
N LYS A 131 -0.41 21.95 8.79
CA LYS A 131 0.79 22.09 9.63
C LYS A 131 1.63 20.81 9.69
N ALA A 132 1.58 20.03 8.61
CA ALA A 132 2.38 18.82 8.42
C ALA A 132 3.74 19.19 7.82
N GLU A 133 4.77 18.44 8.14
CA GLU A 133 6.13 18.71 7.67
C GLU A 133 6.48 17.83 6.47
N LEU A 134 7.06 18.45 5.44
CA LEU A 134 7.46 17.79 4.19
C LEU A 134 8.51 16.68 4.38
N GLY A 135 9.26 16.70 5.47
CA GLY A 135 10.31 15.71 5.77
C GLY A 135 9.82 14.45 6.50
N HIS A 136 8.54 14.35 6.88
CA HIS A 136 8.02 13.27 7.73
C HIS A 136 6.83 12.58 7.08
N CYS A 137 7.00 12.11 5.83
CA CYS A 137 5.99 11.35 5.12
C CYS A 137 6.40 9.90 4.96
N TYR A 138 5.53 9.00 5.37
CA TYR A 138 5.71 7.55 5.36
C TYR A 138 4.63 6.89 4.52
N MET A 139 4.89 5.68 4.04
CA MET A 139 3.88 4.93 3.32
C MET A 139 3.69 3.54 3.91
N VAL A 140 2.44 3.13 4.05
CA VAL A 140 2.07 1.79 4.48
C VAL A 140 1.17 1.15 3.44
N GLY A 141 1.31 -0.15 3.24
CA GLY A 141 0.41 -0.90 2.36
C GLY A 141 0.34 -2.36 2.74
N ASP A 142 -0.77 -2.99 2.41
CA ASP A 142 -0.98 -4.42 2.61
C ASP A 142 -1.13 -5.15 1.27
N SER A 143 -0.65 -6.40 1.19
CA SER A 143 -0.83 -7.26 0.03
C SER A 143 -0.43 -6.60 -1.30
N ALA A 144 -1.36 -6.39 -2.23
CA ALA A 144 -1.12 -5.67 -3.49
C ALA A 144 -0.78 -4.18 -3.25
N GLY A 145 -1.36 -3.55 -2.23
CA GLY A 145 -1.02 -2.19 -1.82
C GLY A 145 0.43 -2.06 -1.35
N ALA A 146 0.96 -3.08 -0.67
CA ALA A 146 2.38 -3.13 -0.31
C ALA A 146 3.28 -3.17 -1.55
N MET A 147 2.90 -3.91 -2.59
CA MET A 147 3.62 -3.93 -3.86
C MET A 147 3.57 -2.55 -4.55
N LEU A 148 2.40 -1.92 -4.59
CA LEU A 148 2.25 -0.58 -5.17
C LEU A 148 3.08 0.45 -4.40
N ALA A 149 3.04 0.44 -3.07
CA ALA A 149 3.84 1.32 -2.21
C ALA A 149 5.35 1.13 -2.44
N MET A 150 5.80 -0.13 -2.54
CA MET A 150 7.18 -0.48 -2.87
C MET A 150 7.61 0.10 -4.23
N TYR A 151 6.82 -0.15 -5.28
CA TYR A 151 7.16 0.37 -6.61
C TYR A 151 7.05 1.88 -6.70
N ALA A 152 6.04 2.51 -6.09
CA ALA A 152 5.93 3.96 -6.04
C ALA A 152 7.19 4.58 -5.45
N SER A 153 7.68 4.07 -4.32
CA SER A 153 8.89 4.58 -3.66
C SER A 153 10.17 4.32 -4.46
N ALA A 154 10.33 3.12 -5.05
CA ALA A 154 11.52 2.82 -5.86
C ALA A 154 11.56 3.65 -7.15
N ILE A 155 10.44 3.83 -7.82
CA ILE A 155 10.29 4.63 -9.05
C ILE A 155 10.58 6.11 -8.76
N GLN A 156 10.10 6.63 -7.62
CA GLN A 156 10.35 8.01 -7.20
C GLN A 156 11.85 8.31 -7.06
N ARG A 157 12.62 7.34 -6.56
CA ARG A 157 14.06 7.49 -6.30
C ARG A 157 14.95 7.08 -7.49
N ASN A 158 14.37 6.44 -8.53
CA ASN A 158 15.11 5.97 -9.69
C ASN A 158 14.50 6.47 -11.01
N PRO A 159 15.08 7.52 -11.64
CA PRO A 159 14.55 8.08 -12.89
C PRO A 159 14.49 7.07 -14.05
N ARG A 160 15.33 6.02 -14.04
CA ARG A 160 15.29 4.95 -15.06
C ARG A 160 14.03 4.11 -14.91
N LEU A 161 13.62 3.82 -13.66
CA LEU A 161 12.37 3.12 -13.41
C LEU A 161 11.17 4.00 -13.78
N ALA A 162 11.18 5.29 -13.45
CA ALA A 162 10.13 6.24 -13.80
C ALA A 162 9.93 6.30 -15.34
N LYS A 163 11.04 6.41 -16.07
CA LYS A 163 11.03 6.38 -17.54
C LYS A 163 10.51 5.05 -18.09
N ALA A 164 10.94 3.92 -17.52
CA ALA A 164 10.52 2.60 -17.95
C ALA A 164 9.04 2.33 -17.66
N ALA A 165 8.53 2.82 -16.53
CA ALA A 165 7.11 2.74 -16.17
C ALA A 165 6.22 3.70 -16.98
N GLY A 166 6.81 4.78 -17.54
CA GLY A 166 6.08 5.82 -18.25
C GLY A 166 5.27 6.73 -17.32
N VAL A 167 5.66 6.83 -16.04
CA VAL A 167 4.95 7.59 -15.02
C VAL A 167 5.75 8.81 -14.55
N ARG A 168 5.05 9.83 -14.03
CA ARG A 168 5.65 10.99 -13.37
C ARG A 168 5.55 10.83 -11.86
N PRO A 169 6.67 10.60 -11.15
CA PRO A 169 6.67 10.53 -9.70
C PRO A 169 6.23 11.86 -9.05
N SER A 170 5.71 11.77 -7.84
CA SER A 170 5.49 12.93 -6.97
C SER A 170 6.82 13.47 -6.45
N TYR A 171 6.81 14.75 -6.06
CA TYR A 171 7.93 15.36 -5.33
C TYR A 171 7.87 15.08 -3.82
N LEU A 172 6.72 14.65 -3.31
CA LEU A 172 6.54 14.31 -1.90
C LEU A 172 7.37 13.08 -1.55
N GLU A 173 8.48 13.28 -0.86
CA GLU A 173 9.43 12.21 -0.54
C GLU A 173 8.88 11.27 0.53
N ILE A 174 9.03 9.96 0.31
CA ILE A 174 8.69 8.92 1.27
C ILE A 174 9.95 8.51 2.04
N MET A 175 9.96 8.73 3.35
CA MET A 175 11.09 8.49 4.23
C MET A 175 11.29 7.02 4.56
N SER A 176 10.23 6.29 4.83
CA SER A 176 10.28 4.84 5.08
C SER A 176 8.96 4.14 4.73
N LEU A 177 8.99 2.82 4.65
CA LEU A 177 7.88 1.96 4.23
C LEU A 177 7.56 0.90 5.28
N ALA A 178 6.27 0.69 5.56
CA ALA A 178 5.79 -0.51 6.24
C ALA A 178 4.94 -1.36 5.27
N LEU A 179 5.40 -2.56 4.96
CA LEU A 179 4.87 -3.42 3.91
C LEU A 179 4.34 -4.72 4.51
N ILE A 180 3.01 -4.86 4.56
CA ILE A 180 2.31 -5.94 5.26
C ILE A 180 1.90 -7.02 4.25
N SER A 181 2.37 -8.27 4.43
CA SER A 181 1.93 -9.44 3.65
C SER A 181 1.99 -9.22 2.13
N GLY A 182 3.04 -8.57 1.63
CA GLY A 182 3.05 -8.01 0.28
C GLY A 182 3.00 -9.01 -0.87
N MET A 183 2.22 -8.70 -1.90
CA MET A 183 2.15 -9.44 -3.17
C MET A 183 3.29 -8.99 -4.11
N PHE A 184 4.53 -9.08 -3.66
CA PHE A 184 5.69 -8.46 -4.33
C PHE A 184 6.05 -9.08 -5.68
N TYR A 185 5.72 -10.34 -5.90
CA TYR A 185 6.11 -11.09 -7.08
C TYR A 185 4.89 -11.47 -7.91
N THR A 186 4.74 -10.85 -9.07
CA THR A 186 3.58 -11.03 -9.95
C THR A 186 3.91 -11.81 -11.23
N THR A 187 5.16 -12.26 -11.39
CA THR A 187 5.64 -12.99 -12.57
C THR A 187 6.40 -14.28 -12.22
N LYS A 188 6.38 -14.71 -10.94
CA LYS A 188 6.92 -16.01 -10.53
C LYS A 188 6.10 -17.16 -11.12
N MET A 189 6.69 -18.35 -11.15
CA MET A 189 6.04 -19.60 -11.63
C MET A 189 5.10 -20.17 -10.56
N ASP A 190 4.07 -19.40 -10.21
CA ASP A 190 3.03 -19.75 -9.25
C ASP A 190 1.64 -19.30 -9.77
N LYS A 191 0.59 -19.46 -8.96
CA LYS A 191 -0.78 -19.13 -9.36
C LYS A 191 -0.94 -17.68 -9.80
N ILE A 192 -0.28 -16.73 -9.13
CA ILE A 192 -0.37 -15.31 -9.45
C ILE A 192 0.35 -15.04 -10.76
N GLY A 193 1.62 -15.43 -10.85
CA GLY A 193 2.47 -15.12 -11.99
C GLY A 193 2.14 -15.88 -13.28
N LEU A 194 1.43 -17.00 -13.19
CA LEU A 194 0.96 -17.74 -14.38
C LEU A 194 -0.36 -17.18 -14.93
N VAL A 195 -1.24 -16.63 -14.09
CA VAL A 195 -2.61 -16.27 -14.47
C VAL A 195 -2.81 -14.77 -14.64
N MET A 196 -2.25 -13.96 -13.75
CA MET A 196 -2.64 -12.56 -13.58
C MET A 196 -1.83 -11.52 -14.37
N PRO A 197 -0.60 -11.73 -14.85
CA PRO A 197 0.22 -10.67 -15.42
C PRO A 197 -0.44 -9.89 -16.56
N LYS A 198 -1.22 -10.58 -17.42
CA LYS A 198 -1.94 -9.90 -18.51
C LYS A 198 -3.05 -8.98 -18.00
N ALA A 199 -3.69 -9.33 -16.88
CA ALA A 199 -4.69 -8.47 -16.26
C ALA A 199 -4.06 -7.26 -15.58
N PHE A 200 -2.84 -7.41 -15.05
CA PHE A 200 -2.13 -6.35 -14.34
C PHE A 200 -1.41 -5.37 -15.28
N TYR A 201 -0.77 -5.89 -16.34
CA TYR A 201 0.18 -5.15 -17.17
C TYR A 201 -0.22 -5.05 -18.64
N GLY A 202 -1.34 -5.67 -19.04
CA GLY A 202 -1.77 -5.75 -20.44
C GLY A 202 -1.22 -6.95 -21.21
N ASP A 203 -1.81 -7.24 -22.37
CA ASP A 203 -1.50 -8.45 -23.15
C ASP A 203 -0.04 -8.53 -23.62
N GLN A 204 0.57 -7.39 -23.89
CA GLN A 204 1.98 -7.34 -24.37
C GLN A 204 2.99 -6.99 -23.27
N TYR A 205 2.68 -7.25 -22.01
CA TYR A 205 3.49 -6.84 -20.87
C TYR A 205 4.97 -7.26 -20.95
N LYS A 206 5.29 -8.40 -21.59
CA LYS A 206 6.67 -8.88 -21.80
C LYS A 206 7.50 -7.97 -22.71
N LYS A 207 6.84 -7.13 -23.53
CA LYS A 207 7.51 -6.13 -24.38
C LYS A 207 7.57 -4.74 -23.74
N HIS A 208 6.91 -4.58 -22.58
CA HIS A 208 6.91 -3.29 -21.87
C HIS A 208 8.30 -2.97 -21.33
N PRO A 209 8.79 -1.73 -21.42
CA PRO A 209 10.12 -1.34 -20.91
C PRO A 209 10.35 -1.66 -19.44
N PHE A 210 9.29 -1.71 -18.64
CA PHE A 210 9.34 -2.04 -17.22
C PHE A 210 9.41 -3.55 -16.95
N TYR A 211 9.25 -4.41 -17.95
CA TYR A 211 9.21 -5.88 -17.75
C TYR A 211 10.42 -6.44 -16.96
N PRO A 212 11.68 -6.00 -17.19
CA PRO A 212 12.83 -6.48 -16.42
C PRO A 212 12.77 -6.14 -14.92
N TYR A 213 11.93 -5.20 -14.53
CA TYR A 213 11.79 -4.68 -13.17
C TYR A 213 10.54 -5.22 -12.44
N LEU A 214 9.75 -6.10 -13.07
CA LEU A 214 8.57 -6.72 -12.44
C LEU A 214 8.95 -7.72 -11.34
N ASN A 215 10.22 -8.11 -11.27
CA ASN A 215 10.79 -8.83 -10.15
C ASN A 215 11.59 -7.84 -9.27
N PRO A 216 11.17 -7.58 -8.03
CA PRO A 216 11.82 -6.63 -7.13
C PRO A 216 13.22 -7.07 -6.65
N ASP A 217 13.66 -8.30 -6.92
CA ASP A 217 15.05 -8.73 -6.69
C ASP A 217 16.02 -7.95 -7.58
N ASN A 218 15.53 -7.35 -8.68
CA ASN A 218 16.32 -6.50 -9.53
C ASN A 218 16.90 -5.34 -8.71
N ILE A 219 18.22 -5.19 -8.76
CA ILE A 219 18.96 -4.18 -8.01
C ILE A 219 18.44 -2.74 -8.28
N ALA A 220 17.94 -2.46 -9.48
CA ALA A 220 17.34 -1.19 -9.83
C ALA A 220 16.05 -0.88 -9.07
N VAL A 221 15.42 -1.89 -8.46
CA VAL A 221 14.26 -1.74 -7.56
C VAL A 221 14.71 -1.73 -6.12
N SER A 222 15.29 -2.82 -5.65
CA SER A 222 15.57 -3.06 -4.22
C SER A 222 16.59 -2.09 -3.61
N MET A 223 17.56 -1.60 -4.37
CA MET A 223 18.56 -0.63 -3.89
C MET A 223 17.98 0.79 -3.72
N TYR A 224 16.89 1.10 -4.41
CA TYR A 224 16.26 2.43 -4.37
C TYR A 224 15.09 2.51 -3.39
N LEU A 225 14.85 1.45 -2.62
CA LEU A 225 13.86 1.50 -1.56
C LEU A 225 14.39 2.33 -0.37
N PRO A 226 13.54 3.17 0.25
CA PRO A 226 13.86 3.74 1.55
C PRO A 226 13.91 2.64 2.61
N PRO A 227 14.28 2.94 3.86
CA PRO A 227 14.16 1.98 4.95
C PRO A 227 12.82 1.28 4.96
N CYS A 228 12.83 -0.05 5.05
CA CYS A 228 11.61 -0.87 4.97
C CYS A 228 11.41 -1.72 6.21
N MET A 229 10.19 -1.72 6.76
CA MET A 229 9.70 -2.77 7.65
C MET A 229 8.81 -3.71 6.84
N LEU A 230 9.21 -4.97 6.75
CA LEU A 230 8.44 -6.03 6.12
C LEU A 230 7.74 -6.86 7.19
N ILE A 231 6.43 -7.01 7.06
CA ILE A 231 5.57 -7.63 8.07
C ILE A 231 4.87 -8.83 7.47
N THR A 232 4.90 -9.97 8.18
CA THR A 232 4.22 -11.21 7.80
C THR A 232 3.93 -12.07 9.03
N SER A 233 3.30 -13.22 8.81
CA SER A 233 3.05 -14.24 9.82
C SER A 233 3.22 -15.64 9.24
N LYS A 234 3.23 -16.66 10.08
CA LYS A 234 3.37 -18.04 9.62
C LYS A 234 2.16 -18.53 8.80
N ALA A 235 0.96 -18.04 9.12
CA ALA A 235 -0.28 -18.40 8.42
C ALA A 235 -0.54 -17.56 7.15
N ASP A 236 0.32 -16.58 6.87
CA ASP A 236 0.24 -15.77 5.63
C ASP A 236 0.65 -16.60 4.41
N HIS A 237 -0.25 -16.76 3.46
CA HIS A 237 0.00 -17.52 2.22
C HIS A 237 1.02 -16.84 1.28
N LEU A 238 1.31 -15.53 1.46
CA LEU A 238 2.36 -14.78 0.75
C LEU A 238 3.63 -14.60 1.58
N ARG A 239 3.76 -15.29 2.72
CA ARG A 239 4.93 -15.19 3.61
C ARG A 239 6.26 -15.32 2.88
N ASN A 240 6.37 -16.26 1.94
CA ASN A 240 7.61 -16.47 1.19
C ASN A 240 7.99 -15.25 0.34
N TYR A 241 7.02 -14.50 -0.21
CA TYR A 241 7.29 -13.27 -0.95
C TYR A 241 7.94 -12.21 -0.04
N THR A 242 7.49 -12.12 1.20
CA THR A 242 8.06 -11.20 2.18
C THR A 242 9.50 -11.56 2.53
N TYR A 243 9.79 -12.86 2.70
CA TYR A 243 11.15 -13.33 2.95
C TYR A 243 12.09 -13.12 1.76
N ASP A 244 11.62 -13.41 0.56
CA ASP A 244 12.40 -13.23 -0.68
C ASP A 244 12.76 -11.75 -0.87
N LEU A 245 11.79 -10.84 -0.69
CA LEU A 245 12.04 -9.39 -0.77
C LEU A 245 13.01 -8.93 0.32
N ALA A 246 12.86 -9.42 1.56
CA ALA A 246 13.79 -9.09 2.64
C ALA A 246 15.23 -9.52 2.30
N ALA A 247 15.39 -10.70 1.70
CA ALA A 247 16.69 -11.18 1.25
C ALA A 247 17.27 -10.31 0.14
N ALA A 248 16.46 -9.91 -0.85
CA ALA A 248 16.89 -9.04 -1.94
C ALA A 248 17.32 -7.65 -1.46
N ILE A 249 16.54 -7.02 -0.56
CA ILE A 249 16.87 -5.70 0.00
C ILE A 249 18.18 -5.77 0.78
N ARG A 250 18.37 -6.78 1.65
CA ARG A 250 19.58 -6.97 2.44
C ARG A 250 20.79 -7.28 1.58
N HIS A 251 20.63 -8.10 0.53
CA HIS A 251 21.70 -8.39 -0.43
C HIS A 251 22.22 -7.10 -1.08
N ASN A 252 21.33 -6.18 -1.38
CA ASN A 252 21.64 -4.88 -1.97
C ASN A 252 21.96 -3.78 -0.93
N ARG A 253 22.16 -4.17 0.35
CA ARG A 253 22.58 -3.32 1.47
C ARG A 253 21.64 -2.14 1.78
N ALA A 254 20.37 -2.24 1.41
CA ALA A 254 19.35 -1.29 1.84
C ALA A 254 18.82 -1.65 3.25
N PRO A 255 18.43 -0.66 4.06
CA PRO A 255 17.89 -0.91 5.40
C PRO A 255 16.57 -1.70 5.35
N CYS A 256 16.53 -2.85 6.05
CA CYS A 256 15.33 -3.69 6.07
C CYS A 256 15.19 -4.42 7.41
N ILE A 257 14.03 -4.22 8.04
CA ILE A 257 13.57 -4.97 9.22
C ILE A 257 12.50 -5.96 8.77
N LEU A 258 12.64 -7.22 9.17
CA LEU A 258 11.62 -8.25 8.96
C LEU A 258 10.95 -8.57 10.32
N ARG A 259 9.63 -8.42 10.38
CA ARG A 259 8.76 -8.80 11.49
C ARG A 259 7.89 -9.98 11.08
N ASP A 260 8.12 -11.14 11.68
CA ASP A 260 7.30 -12.34 11.53
C ASP A 260 6.56 -12.61 12.84
N TYR A 261 5.24 -12.42 12.83
CA TYR A 261 4.37 -12.47 14.00
C TYR A 261 3.98 -13.90 14.42
N GLY A 262 4.84 -14.88 14.15
CA GLY A 262 4.78 -16.16 14.82
C GLY A 262 3.78 -17.17 14.27
N ARG A 263 3.32 -18.08 15.18
CA ARG A 263 2.75 -19.38 14.80
C ARG A 263 1.24 -19.49 14.95
N ASP A 264 0.57 -18.45 15.45
CA ASP A 264 -0.87 -18.48 15.61
C ASP A 264 -1.55 -18.63 14.25
N PRO A 265 -2.40 -19.66 14.07
CA PRO A 265 -3.11 -19.88 12.82
C PRO A 265 -4.14 -18.78 12.49
N ASN A 266 -4.54 -17.97 13.49
CA ASN A 266 -5.45 -16.85 13.29
C ASN A 266 -4.77 -15.64 12.65
N LEU A 267 -3.43 -15.53 12.74
CA LEU A 267 -2.68 -14.46 12.08
C LEU A 267 -2.54 -14.76 10.59
N THR A 268 -3.66 -14.71 9.88
CA THR A 268 -3.72 -15.00 8.44
C THR A 268 -3.13 -13.87 7.59
N HIS A 269 -3.29 -13.93 6.29
CA HIS A 269 -2.84 -12.90 5.35
C HIS A 269 -3.35 -11.50 5.73
N ALA A 270 -2.43 -10.54 5.91
CA ALA A 270 -2.70 -9.17 6.28
C ALA A 270 -3.61 -9.03 7.54
N PHE A 271 -3.44 -9.93 8.54
CA PHE A 271 -4.28 -10.00 9.74
C PHE A 271 -4.45 -8.65 10.44
N SER A 272 -3.41 -7.84 10.51
CA SER A 272 -3.46 -6.52 11.18
C SER A 272 -4.41 -5.52 10.52
N VAL A 273 -4.74 -5.75 9.24
CA VAL A 273 -5.72 -4.95 8.48
C VAL A 273 -7.11 -5.58 8.54
N PHE A 274 -7.18 -6.90 8.41
CA PHE A 274 -8.46 -7.61 8.36
C PHE A 274 -9.07 -7.86 9.73
N ASP A 275 -8.24 -8.05 10.77
CA ASP A 275 -8.64 -8.31 12.15
C ASP A 275 -7.99 -7.29 13.10
N PRO A 276 -8.33 -5.99 12.99
CA PRO A 276 -7.63 -4.89 13.65
C PRO A 276 -7.81 -4.87 15.19
N GLU A 277 -8.70 -5.69 15.75
CA GLU A 277 -8.96 -5.79 17.19
C GLU A 277 -8.07 -6.85 17.89
N LEU A 278 -7.34 -7.69 17.13
CA LEU A 278 -6.42 -8.65 17.72
C LEU A 278 -5.28 -7.92 18.46
N PRO A 279 -4.82 -8.47 19.61
CA PRO A 279 -3.66 -7.93 20.32
C PRO A 279 -2.41 -7.83 19.42
N GLU A 280 -2.19 -8.82 18.56
CA GLU A 280 -1.09 -8.86 17.60
C GLU A 280 -1.22 -7.76 16.55
N SER A 281 -2.45 -7.40 16.16
CA SER A 281 -2.70 -6.29 15.23
C SER A 281 -2.31 -4.95 15.85
N TRP A 282 -2.61 -4.74 17.13
CA TRP A 282 -2.12 -3.58 17.88
C TRP A 282 -0.60 -3.56 17.97
N LYS A 283 0.02 -4.71 18.20
CA LYS A 283 1.48 -4.82 18.21
C LYS A 283 2.10 -4.43 16.85
N VAL A 284 1.46 -4.79 15.75
CA VAL A 284 1.87 -4.33 14.41
C VAL A 284 1.79 -2.81 14.30
N ILE A 285 0.70 -2.19 14.78
CA ILE A 285 0.53 -0.73 14.78
C ILE A 285 1.63 -0.04 15.58
N GLU A 286 1.93 -0.53 16.80
CA GLU A 286 3.00 -0.01 17.66
C GLU A 286 4.38 -0.16 17.00
N ASP A 287 4.68 -1.33 16.42
CA ASP A 287 5.95 -1.57 15.73
C ASP A 287 6.12 -0.66 14.50
N ILE A 288 5.05 -0.41 13.74
CA ILE A 288 5.06 0.54 12.61
C ILE A 288 5.30 1.97 13.11
N ALA A 289 4.58 2.40 14.14
CA ALA A 289 4.72 3.74 14.71
C ALA A 289 6.15 3.98 15.22
N SER A 290 6.71 3.03 15.98
CA SER A 290 8.09 3.10 16.46
C SER A 290 9.09 3.15 15.31
N PHE A 291 8.91 2.28 14.29
CA PHE A 291 9.80 2.24 13.14
C PHE A 291 9.81 3.56 12.36
N PHE A 292 8.66 4.20 12.19
CA PHE A 292 8.59 5.47 11.49
C PHE A 292 9.25 6.60 12.27
N THR A 293 9.10 6.64 13.60
CA THR A 293 9.79 7.63 14.46
C THR A 293 11.29 7.41 14.58
N ASP A 294 11.79 6.19 14.41
CA ASP A 294 13.24 5.92 14.41
C ASP A 294 13.97 6.46 13.16
N TYR A 295 13.22 6.86 12.12
CA TYR A 295 13.74 7.42 10.85
C TYR A 295 13.25 8.86 10.62
N GLU A 296 12.96 9.59 11.69
CA GLU A 296 12.74 11.04 11.67
C GLU A 296 14.00 11.85 11.39
#